data_bbded03eab92ae59600057b7741584af
#
_entry.id   bbded03eab92ae59600057b7741584af
#
_cell.length_a   1.000
_cell.length_b   1.000
_cell.length_c   1.000
_cell.angle_alpha   90.00
_cell.angle_beta   90.00
_cell.angle_gamma   90.00
#
_symmetry.space_group_name_H-M   'P 1'
#
loop_
_entity.id
_entity.type
_entity.pdbx_description
1 polymer ?
#
loop_
_entity_poly.entity_id
_entity_poly.type
_entity_poly.pdbx_seq_one_letter_code
_entity_poly.pdbx_strand_id
1 'polypeptide(L)'
;MNPWSVFWRQGHSTTFGDWFKQGYDGAVMAWWQSALEKAPKNATVIEFGCGNCSLLPAMVESGSGGKYIGVDVARVSPSAIAKQGLADSGIELVLHSETPAEEVPEADGSCDLVASVFGIEYSDLQRSVPEAARLLGKGGRFSALLHHDGSIVTTMSKRAIGEFDGQDIEKAIAALKDISSERDRVRDLSELKSSEKAEAGRNLMNTLAQ
;
A
#
# COMPACT_ATOMS: atom_id res chain seq x y z
N MET A 1 11.43 1.09 11.10
CA MET A 1 10.59 1.89 10.16
C MET A 1 9.69 0.90 9.44
N ASN A 2 8.38 1.14 9.37
CA ASN A 2 7.45 0.25 8.67
C ASN A 2 7.73 0.31 7.15
N PRO A 3 7.95 -0.83 6.46
CA PRO A 3 8.24 -0.87 5.02
C PRO A 3 7.15 -0.20 4.17
N TRP A 4 5.88 -0.37 4.53
CA TRP A 4 4.76 0.27 3.85
C TRP A 4 4.80 1.79 3.95
N SER A 5 5.27 2.35 5.08
CA SER A 5 5.48 3.81 5.21
C SER A 5 6.53 4.34 4.24
N VAL A 6 7.54 3.53 3.88
CA VAL A 6 8.54 3.89 2.86
C VAL A 6 7.91 3.88 1.48
N PHE A 7 7.09 2.86 1.18
CA PHE A 7 6.38 2.72 -0.09
C PHE A 7 5.38 3.86 -0.33
N TRP A 8 4.47 4.11 0.61
CA TRP A 8 3.43 5.13 0.47
C TRP A 8 3.99 6.55 0.38
N ARG A 9 5.14 6.84 1.00
CA ARG A 9 5.83 8.15 0.91
C ARG A 9 6.26 8.49 -0.51
N GLN A 10 6.42 7.52 -1.41
CA GLN A 10 6.74 7.74 -2.81
C GLN A 10 5.56 8.31 -3.61
N GLY A 11 4.37 8.41 -3.01
CA GLY A 11 3.19 9.02 -3.63
C GLY A 11 2.40 8.07 -4.53
N HIS A 12 2.64 6.76 -4.45
CA HIS A 12 1.86 5.77 -5.19
C HIS A 12 0.37 5.86 -4.85
N SER A 13 -0.48 5.73 -5.87
CA SER A 13 -1.94 5.75 -5.72
C SER A 13 -2.50 4.38 -5.31
N THR A 14 -1.80 3.30 -5.63
CA THR A 14 -2.20 1.91 -5.32
C THR A 14 -1.01 1.08 -4.86
N THR A 15 -1.26 -0.10 -4.31
CA THR A 15 -0.23 -1.08 -3.92
C THR A 15 0.57 -1.63 -5.12
N PHE A 16 0.08 -1.44 -6.34
CA PHE A 16 0.76 -1.86 -7.57
C PHE A 16 1.69 -0.77 -8.16
N GLY A 17 1.92 0.32 -7.41
CA GLY A 17 2.86 1.37 -7.81
C GLY A 17 2.52 1.97 -9.19
N ASP A 18 3.51 1.95 -10.06
CA ASP A 18 3.42 2.57 -11.39
C ASP A 18 2.45 1.88 -12.37
N TRP A 19 1.97 0.68 -12.07
CA TRP A 19 1.03 -0.04 -12.95
C TRP A 19 -0.36 0.60 -12.94
N PHE A 20 -0.76 1.21 -11.82
CA PHE A 20 -2.04 1.90 -11.65
C PHE A 20 -1.82 3.34 -11.17
N LYS A 21 -1.12 4.14 -11.98
CA LYS A 21 -0.77 5.55 -11.62
C LYS A 21 -1.98 6.43 -11.39
N GLN A 22 -3.08 6.16 -12.10
CA GLN A 22 -4.32 6.93 -12.02
C GLN A 22 -5.34 6.35 -11.04
N GLY A 23 -4.92 5.40 -10.19
CA GLY A 23 -5.82 4.67 -9.31
C GLY A 23 -6.27 3.34 -9.91
N TYR A 24 -7.10 2.60 -9.18
CA TYR A 24 -7.66 1.35 -9.68
C TYR A 24 -8.67 1.62 -10.80
N ASP A 25 -8.76 0.68 -11.75
CA ASP A 25 -9.71 0.68 -12.85
C ASP A 25 -10.37 -0.70 -13.04
N GLY A 26 -11.13 -0.87 -14.12
CA GLY A 26 -11.69 -2.15 -14.53
C GLY A 26 -12.47 -2.86 -13.41
N ALA A 27 -12.18 -4.14 -13.20
CA ALA A 27 -12.93 -4.99 -12.27
C ALA A 27 -12.87 -4.55 -10.80
N VAL A 28 -11.71 -4.00 -10.37
CA VAL A 28 -11.54 -3.50 -8.99
C VAL A 28 -12.45 -2.30 -8.76
N MET A 29 -12.44 -1.35 -9.69
CA MET A 29 -13.29 -0.16 -9.61
C MET A 29 -14.77 -0.52 -9.69
N ALA A 30 -15.17 -1.42 -10.60
CA ALA A 30 -16.56 -1.87 -10.71
C ALA A 30 -17.06 -2.55 -9.44
N TRP A 31 -16.22 -3.37 -8.81
CA TRP A 31 -16.53 -3.99 -7.53
C TRP A 31 -16.75 -2.93 -6.44
N TRP A 32 -15.87 -1.94 -6.37
CA TRP A 32 -15.94 -0.88 -5.39
C TRP A 32 -17.18 0.00 -5.58
N GLN A 33 -17.48 0.39 -6.81
CA GLN A 33 -18.70 1.12 -7.13
C GLN A 33 -19.95 0.35 -6.71
N SER A 34 -19.98 -0.97 -6.99
CA SER A 34 -21.09 -1.83 -6.54
C SER A 34 -21.21 -1.94 -5.02
N ALA A 35 -20.11 -1.86 -4.28
CA ALA A 35 -20.14 -1.82 -2.82
C ALA A 35 -20.72 -0.49 -2.30
N LEU A 36 -20.33 0.62 -2.90
CA LEU A 36 -20.82 1.97 -2.58
C LEU A 36 -22.32 2.13 -2.94
N GLU A 37 -22.77 1.65 -4.09
CA GLU A 37 -24.19 1.72 -4.51
C GLU A 37 -25.15 1.04 -3.51
N LYS A 38 -24.63 0.05 -2.78
CA LYS A 38 -25.41 -0.67 -1.75
C LYS A 38 -25.34 0.00 -0.38
N ALA A 39 -24.50 0.99 -0.20
CA ALA A 39 -24.45 1.79 1.02
C ALA A 39 -25.53 2.90 1.01
N PRO A 40 -25.96 3.40 2.17
CA PRO A 40 -26.87 4.52 2.21
C PRO A 40 -26.22 5.80 1.66
N LYS A 41 -27.04 6.79 1.29
CA LYS A 41 -26.53 8.15 1.04
C LYS A 41 -25.92 8.71 2.31
N ASN A 42 -24.85 9.47 2.17
CA ASN A 42 -24.05 9.99 3.29
C ASN A 42 -23.48 8.89 4.21
N ALA A 43 -23.18 7.72 3.64
CA ALA A 43 -22.61 6.62 4.38
C ALA A 43 -21.29 6.98 5.07
N THR A 44 -21.08 6.40 6.25
CA THR A 44 -19.74 6.32 6.86
C THR A 44 -19.06 5.06 6.37
N VAL A 45 -17.95 5.23 5.65
CA VAL A 45 -17.13 4.17 5.08
C VAL A 45 -15.80 4.12 5.79
N ILE A 46 -15.40 2.96 6.29
CA ILE A 46 -14.06 2.71 6.84
C ILE A 46 -13.28 1.80 5.89
N GLU A 47 -12.09 2.22 5.45
CA GLU A 47 -11.20 1.41 4.62
C GLU A 47 -10.01 0.90 5.42
N PHE A 48 -9.88 -0.42 5.57
CA PHE A 48 -8.74 -1.10 6.19
C PHE A 48 -7.61 -1.31 5.18
N GLY A 49 -6.39 -0.85 5.53
CA GLY A 49 -5.27 -0.84 4.61
C GLY A 49 -5.46 0.18 3.49
N CYS A 50 -5.90 1.39 3.83
CA CYS A 50 -6.29 2.40 2.85
C CYS A 50 -5.12 2.95 2.00
N GLY A 51 -3.87 2.77 2.44
CA GLY A 51 -2.72 3.36 1.78
C GLY A 51 -2.92 4.86 1.56
N ASN A 52 -2.64 5.33 0.35
CA ASN A 52 -2.86 6.73 -0.02
C ASN A 52 -4.30 7.01 -0.52
N CYS A 53 -5.30 6.29 0.03
CA CYS A 53 -6.74 6.46 -0.19
C CYS A 53 -7.16 6.21 -1.64
N SER A 54 -6.79 5.06 -2.18
CA SER A 54 -7.04 4.69 -3.58
C SER A 54 -8.53 4.55 -3.94
N LEU A 55 -9.39 4.29 -2.97
CA LEU A 55 -10.84 4.13 -3.18
C LEU A 55 -11.63 5.44 -2.99
N LEU A 56 -11.04 6.46 -2.36
CA LEU A 56 -11.68 7.74 -2.12
C LEU A 56 -12.18 8.43 -3.42
N PRO A 57 -11.46 8.41 -4.57
CA PRO A 57 -11.93 9.02 -5.81
C PRO A 57 -13.29 8.49 -6.27
N ALA A 58 -13.53 7.18 -6.19
CA ALA A 58 -14.81 6.61 -6.58
C ALA A 58 -15.96 7.04 -5.65
N MET A 59 -15.68 7.24 -4.36
CA MET A 59 -16.67 7.79 -3.44
C MET A 59 -16.98 9.26 -3.78
N VAL A 60 -15.99 10.05 -4.17
CA VAL A 60 -16.17 11.42 -4.68
C VAL A 60 -17.03 11.42 -5.95
N GLU A 61 -16.69 10.58 -6.92
CA GLU A 61 -17.40 10.47 -8.21
C GLU A 61 -18.86 10.01 -8.04
N SER A 62 -19.14 9.18 -7.05
CA SER A 62 -20.51 8.71 -6.76
C SER A 62 -21.46 9.84 -6.35
N GLY A 63 -20.93 10.98 -5.87
CA GLY A 63 -21.72 12.09 -5.35
C GLY A 63 -22.57 11.73 -4.13
N SER A 64 -22.27 10.63 -3.44
CA SER A 64 -23.06 10.15 -2.31
C SER A 64 -22.86 10.98 -1.04
N GLY A 65 -21.78 11.78 -0.95
CA GLY A 65 -21.39 12.49 0.28
C GLY A 65 -20.98 11.53 1.40
N GLY A 66 -20.98 12.01 2.64
CA GLY A 66 -20.77 11.18 3.82
C GLY A 66 -19.38 11.31 4.43
N LYS A 67 -18.89 10.22 5.05
CA LYS A 67 -17.61 10.20 5.76
C LYS A 67 -16.75 9.04 5.27
N TYR A 68 -15.50 9.34 4.88
CA TYR A 68 -14.50 8.34 4.58
C TYR A 68 -13.43 8.33 5.68
N ILE A 69 -13.22 7.17 6.27
CA ILE A 69 -12.22 6.92 7.32
C ILE A 69 -11.21 5.92 6.79
N GLY A 70 -10.01 6.39 6.50
CA GLY A 70 -8.90 5.52 6.10
C GLY A 70 -8.10 5.06 7.30
N VAL A 71 -7.85 3.76 7.41
CA VAL A 71 -7.03 3.14 8.47
C VAL A 71 -5.87 2.41 7.83
N ASP A 72 -4.65 2.70 8.28
CA ASP A 72 -3.46 2.01 7.80
C ASP A 72 -2.37 1.94 8.89
N VAL A 73 -1.71 0.79 8.99
CA VAL A 73 -0.58 0.57 9.90
C VAL A 73 0.66 1.37 9.48
N ALA A 74 0.71 1.82 8.25
CA ALA A 74 1.74 2.69 7.72
C ALA A 74 1.42 4.16 7.95
N ARG A 75 2.44 5.01 7.82
CA ARG A 75 2.24 6.44 7.68
C ARG A 75 1.77 6.74 6.27
N VAL A 76 0.54 7.20 6.14
CA VAL A 76 -0.14 7.45 4.87
C VAL A 76 -0.63 8.88 4.74
N SER A 77 -0.86 9.32 3.51
CA SER A 77 -1.52 10.58 3.19
C SER A 77 -2.26 10.44 1.85
N PRO A 78 -3.39 11.13 1.65
CA PRO A 78 -4.12 11.03 0.40
C PRO A 78 -3.23 11.43 -0.78
N SER A 79 -3.21 10.62 -1.85
CA SER A 79 -2.53 10.93 -3.10
C SER A 79 -3.13 12.19 -3.75
N ALA A 80 -2.44 12.75 -4.75
CA ALA A 80 -2.96 13.88 -5.52
C ALA A 80 -4.29 13.54 -6.17
N ILE A 81 -4.46 12.30 -6.65
CA ILE A 81 -5.69 11.79 -7.24
C ILE A 81 -6.79 11.68 -6.18
N ALA A 82 -6.50 11.14 -5.00
CA ALA A 82 -7.46 11.02 -3.92
C ALA A 82 -7.98 12.38 -3.42
N LYS A 83 -7.20 13.44 -3.57
CA LYS A 83 -7.62 14.82 -3.22
C LYS A 83 -8.47 15.51 -4.30
N GLN A 84 -8.48 14.95 -5.52
CA GLN A 84 -9.17 15.57 -6.64
C GLN A 84 -10.68 15.54 -6.43
N GLY A 85 -11.31 16.69 -6.49
CA GLY A 85 -12.75 16.85 -6.26
C GLY A 85 -13.23 16.70 -4.80
N LEU A 86 -12.34 16.37 -3.87
CA LEU A 86 -12.73 16.13 -2.46
C LEU A 86 -13.35 17.36 -1.81
N ALA A 87 -12.81 18.56 -2.06
CA ALA A 87 -13.27 19.80 -1.45
C ALA A 87 -14.76 20.12 -1.74
N ASP A 88 -15.23 19.72 -2.92
CA ASP A 88 -16.60 20.00 -3.38
C ASP A 88 -17.52 18.80 -3.22
N SER A 89 -17.02 17.66 -2.73
CA SER A 89 -17.77 16.39 -2.68
C SER A 89 -18.73 16.26 -1.52
N GLY A 90 -18.59 17.09 -0.47
CA GLY A 90 -19.30 16.95 0.79
C GLY A 90 -18.85 15.73 1.61
N ILE A 91 -17.71 15.13 1.31
CA ILE A 91 -17.14 14.00 2.06
C ILE A 91 -16.21 14.53 3.14
N GLU A 92 -16.48 14.12 4.40
CA GLU A 92 -15.54 14.27 5.51
C GLU A 92 -14.46 13.20 5.41
N LEU A 93 -13.18 13.62 5.31
CA LEU A 93 -12.04 12.72 5.30
C LEU A 93 -11.38 12.65 6.68
N VAL A 94 -11.27 11.44 7.24
CA VAL A 94 -10.51 11.13 8.46
C VAL A 94 -9.46 10.10 8.14
N LEU A 95 -8.23 10.25 8.67
CA LEU A 95 -7.15 9.29 8.53
C LEU A 95 -6.61 8.86 9.88
N HIS A 96 -6.65 7.56 10.13
CA HIS A 96 -5.97 6.90 11.22
C HIS A 96 -4.69 6.24 10.67
N SER A 97 -3.65 7.06 10.55
CA SER A 97 -2.31 6.64 10.13
C SER A 97 -1.60 5.95 11.29
N GLU A 98 -0.71 5.01 11.00
CA GLU A 98 0.03 4.24 12.01
C GLU A 98 -0.91 3.49 13.00
N THR A 99 -2.08 3.07 12.49
CA THR A 99 -3.15 2.41 13.24
C THR A 99 -3.42 1.02 12.65
N PRO A 100 -3.36 -0.04 13.46
CA PRO A 100 -3.64 -1.39 12.99
C PRO A 100 -5.15 -1.60 12.78
N ALA A 101 -5.50 -2.44 11.79
CA ALA A 101 -6.89 -2.81 11.50
C ALA A 101 -7.56 -3.63 12.62
N GLU A 102 -6.78 -4.12 13.57
CA GLU A 102 -7.20 -4.90 14.74
C GLU A 102 -7.73 -4.06 15.89
N GLU A 103 -7.51 -2.72 15.85
CA GLU A 103 -7.91 -1.81 16.93
C GLU A 103 -8.06 -0.38 16.36
N VAL A 104 -9.24 -0.07 15.87
CA VAL A 104 -9.55 1.21 15.23
C VAL A 104 -10.21 2.15 16.25
N PRO A 105 -9.76 3.42 16.38
CA PRO A 105 -10.26 4.36 17.38
C PRO A 105 -11.61 4.98 16.98
N GLU A 106 -12.55 4.14 16.56
CA GLU A 106 -13.93 4.51 16.23
C GLU A 106 -14.91 3.75 17.11
N ALA A 107 -16.10 4.29 17.31
CA ALA A 107 -17.10 3.70 18.17
C ALA A 107 -17.75 2.44 17.57
N ASP A 108 -18.30 1.58 18.43
CA ASP A 108 -19.08 0.43 17.99
C ASP A 108 -20.29 0.88 17.15
N GLY A 109 -20.53 0.18 16.04
CA GLY A 109 -21.67 0.45 15.17
C GLY A 109 -21.62 1.82 14.47
N SER A 110 -20.44 2.41 14.31
CA SER A 110 -20.27 3.78 13.81
C SER A 110 -20.22 3.89 12.29
N CYS A 111 -20.20 2.77 11.54
CA CYS A 111 -20.09 2.82 10.09
C CYS A 111 -21.12 1.94 9.36
N ASP A 112 -21.35 2.25 8.10
CA ASP A 112 -22.27 1.55 7.20
C ASP A 112 -21.54 0.52 6.31
N LEU A 113 -20.26 0.78 6.03
CA LEU A 113 -19.44 -0.08 5.19
C LEU A 113 -18.02 -0.12 5.75
N VAL A 114 -17.52 -1.33 6.01
CA VAL A 114 -16.08 -1.58 6.14
C VAL A 114 -15.59 -2.20 4.85
N ALA A 115 -14.58 -1.60 4.23
CA ALA A 115 -13.99 -2.05 2.99
C ALA A 115 -12.50 -2.36 3.15
N SER A 116 -11.96 -3.23 2.30
CA SER A 116 -10.51 -3.40 2.15
C SER A 116 -10.18 -3.87 0.73
N VAL A 117 -9.16 -3.30 0.13
CA VAL A 117 -8.62 -3.75 -1.16
C VAL A 117 -7.14 -4.04 -1.02
N PHE A 118 -6.81 -5.33 -1.03
CA PHE A 118 -5.44 -5.83 -0.89
C PHE A 118 -4.71 -5.30 0.36
N GLY A 119 -5.44 -5.21 1.48
CA GLY A 119 -4.94 -4.64 2.74
C GLY A 119 -5.16 -5.54 3.95
N ILE A 120 -6.40 -5.96 4.23
CA ILE A 120 -6.74 -6.70 5.46
C ILE A 120 -6.03 -8.05 5.57
N GLU A 121 -5.67 -8.70 4.47
CA GLU A 121 -4.94 -9.97 4.46
C GLU A 121 -3.53 -9.88 5.06
N TYR A 122 -3.00 -8.67 5.24
CA TYR A 122 -1.72 -8.42 5.91
C TYR A 122 -1.86 -8.19 7.42
N SER A 123 -3.10 -8.22 7.95
CA SER A 123 -3.42 -8.10 9.37
C SER A 123 -3.62 -9.46 10.04
N ASP A 124 -3.78 -9.47 11.36
CA ASP A 124 -4.30 -10.64 12.09
C ASP A 124 -5.81 -10.75 11.85
N LEU A 125 -6.21 -11.58 10.88
CA LEU A 125 -7.61 -11.77 10.49
C LEU A 125 -8.50 -12.25 11.65
N GLN A 126 -7.93 -12.94 12.65
CA GLN A 126 -8.69 -13.37 13.83
C GLN A 126 -9.09 -12.20 14.73
N ARG A 127 -8.42 -11.06 14.57
CA ARG A 127 -8.69 -9.81 15.30
C ARG A 127 -9.33 -8.75 14.42
N SER A 128 -8.83 -8.54 13.20
CA SER A 128 -9.32 -7.47 12.31
C SER A 128 -10.72 -7.73 11.75
N VAL A 129 -11.12 -9.01 11.53
CA VAL A 129 -12.49 -9.32 11.10
C VAL A 129 -13.52 -9.07 12.22
N PRO A 130 -13.31 -9.53 13.47
CA PRO A 130 -14.15 -9.09 14.60
C PRO A 130 -14.18 -7.58 14.80
N GLU A 131 -13.06 -6.87 14.60
CA GLU A 131 -13.02 -5.42 14.68
C GLU A 131 -13.88 -4.75 13.60
N ALA A 132 -13.80 -5.24 12.34
CA ALA A 132 -14.71 -4.79 11.29
C ALA A 132 -16.18 -5.00 11.68
N ALA A 133 -16.51 -6.14 12.29
CA ALA A 133 -17.86 -6.43 12.76
C ALA A 133 -18.30 -5.51 13.91
N ARG A 134 -17.39 -5.13 14.82
CA ARG A 134 -17.65 -4.17 15.91
C ARG A 134 -18.02 -2.78 15.37
N LEU A 135 -17.29 -2.34 14.34
CA LEU A 135 -17.45 -1.02 13.74
C LEU A 135 -18.75 -0.88 12.94
N LEU A 136 -19.27 -1.99 12.39
CA LEU A 136 -20.46 -1.99 11.56
C LEU A 136 -21.74 -1.75 12.36
N GLY A 137 -22.49 -0.76 11.94
CA GLY A 137 -23.85 -0.51 12.42
C GLY A 137 -24.84 -1.58 11.96
N LYS A 138 -26.06 -1.53 12.50
CA LYS A 138 -27.13 -2.47 12.11
C LYS A 138 -27.42 -2.37 10.62
N GLY A 139 -27.22 -3.48 9.90
CA GLY A 139 -27.40 -3.55 8.45
C GLY A 139 -26.16 -3.10 7.65
N GLY A 140 -25.09 -2.71 8.32
CA GLY A 140 -23.81 -2.42 7.70
C GLY A 140 -23.19 -3.64 7.04
N ARG A 141 -22.21 -3.40 6.16
CA ARG A 141 -21.58 -4.45 5.34
C ARG A 141 -20.07 -4.44 5.48
N PHE A 142 -19.49 -5.62 5.48
CA PHE A 142 -18.07 -5.81 5.22
C PHE A 142 -17.85 -6.29 3.79
N SER A 143 -16.91 -5.66 3.06
CA SER A 143 -16.58 -6.02 1.68
C SER A 143 -15.08 -5.94 1.48
N ALA A 144 -14.45 -7.02 0.97
CA ALA A 144 -13.02 -7.05 0.76
C ALA A 144 -12.64 -7.72 -0.56
N LEU A 145 -11.62 -7.18 -1.22
CA LEU A 145 -10.86 -7.84 -2.28
C LEU A 145 -9.52 -8.28 -1.72
N LEU A 146 -9.22 -9.55 -1.85
CA LEU A 146 -8.04 -10.19 -1.28
C LEU A 146 -7.25 -10.92 -2.36
N HIS A 147 -5.94 -11.02 -2.16
CA HIS A 147 -5.14 -11.96 -2.93
C HIS A 147 -5.52 -13.39 -2.55
N HIS A 148 -5.80 -14.23 -3.54
CA HIS A 148 -5.97 -15.66 -3.29
C HIS A 148 -4.69 -16.43 -3.63
N ASP A 149 -4.58 -17.66 -3.18
CA ASP A 149 -3.36 -18.47 -3.28
C ASP A 149 -2.85 -18.71 -4.71
N GLY A 150 -3.76 -18.78 -5.67
CA GLY A 150 -3.46 -18.91 -7.11
C GLY A 150 -3.37 -17.57 -7.86
N SER A 151 -3.33 -16.42 -7.18
CA SER A 151 -3.18 -15.13 -7.87
C SER A 151 -1.77 -14.98 -8.45
N ILE A 152 -1.67 -14.14 -9.49
CA ILE A 152 -0.37 -13.85 -10.11
C ILE A 152 0.61 -13.23 -9.08
N VAL A 153 0.13 -12.34 -8.21
CA VAL A 153 0.93 -11.70 -7.17
C VAL A 153 1.47 -12.73 -6.18
N THR A 154 0.60 -13.63 -5.69
CA THR A 154 1.00 -14.70 -4.76
C THR A 154 2.00 -15.65 -5.42
N THR A 155 1.78 -16.01 -6.69
CA THR A 155 2.67 -16.89 -7.47
C THR A 155 4.03 -16.24 -7.67
N MET A 156 4.08 -14.96 -8.07
CA MET A 156 5.33 -14.20 -8.23
C MET A 156 6.08 -14.04 -6.92
N SER A 157 5.37 -13.76 -5.83
CA SER A 157 5.98 -13.62 -4.49
C SER A 157 6.58 -14.94 -4.00
N LYS A 158 5.86 -16.07 -4.17
CA LYS A 158 6.38 -17.41 -3.83
C LYS A 158 7.65 -17.74 -4.62
N ARG A 159 7.66 -17.40 -5.92
CA ARG A 159 8.82 -17.59 -6.77
C ARG A 159 9.99 -16.72 -6.32
N ALA A 160 9.77 -15.42 -6.11
CA ALA A 160 10.80 -14.49 -5.66
C ALA A 160 11.41 -14.92 -4.30
N ILE A 161 10.57 -15.38 -3.35
CA ILE A 161 11.05 -15.92 -2.06
C ILE A 161 11.88 -17.20 -2.27
N GLY A 162 11.46 -18.07 -3.17
CA GLY A 162 12.19 -19.32 -3.46
C GLY A 162 13.53 -19.11 -4.19
N GLU A 163 13.63 -18.03 -4.97
CA GLU A 163 14.85 -17.63 -5.68
C GLU A 163 15.75 -16.72 -4.83
N PHE A 164 15.27 -16.27 -3.65
CA PHE A 164 15.99 -15.35 -2.78
C PHE A 164 17.17 -16.06 -2.11
N ASP A 165 18.40 -15.60 -2.41
CA ASP A 165 19.60 -15.99 -1.70
C ASP A 165 20.13 -14.81 -0.84
N GLY A 166 20.01 -14.98 0.49
CA GLY A 166 20.50 -13.99 1.45
C GLY A 166 22.00 -13.74 1.35
N GLN A 167 22.78 -14.75 0.92
CA GLN A 167 24.23 -14.62 0.74
C GLN A 167 24.59 -13.67 -0.41
N ASP A 168 23.77 -13.62 -1.46
CA ASP A 168 24.02 -12.72 -2.58
C ASP A 168 23.77 -11.27 -2.19
N ILE A 169 22.80 -11.02 -1.32
CA ILE A 169 22.61 -9.67 -0.71
C ILE A 169 23.79 -9.29 0.18
N GLU A 170 24.28 -10.21 1.01
CA GLU A 170 25.46 -9.94 1.84
C GLU A 170 26.70 -9.62 0.98
N LYS A 171 26.91 -10.36 -0.12
CA LYS A 171 27.98 -10.08 -1.11
C LYS A 171 27.79 -8.70 -1.74
N ALA A 172 26.56 -8.35 -2.15
CA ALA A 172 26.27 -7.04 -2.73
C ALA A 172 26.53 -5.90 -1.72
N ILE A 173 26.12 -6.07 -0.46
CA ILE A 173 26.39 -5.10 0.60
C ILE A 173 27.90 -4.96 0.86
N ALA A 174 28.64 -6.06 0.88
CA ALA A 174 30.09 -6.04 1.05
C ALA A 174 30.76 -5.29 -0.11
N ALA A 175 30.38 -5.57 -1.37
CA ALA A 175 30.89 -4.88 -2.53
C ALA A 175 30.58 -3.38 -2.53
N LEU A 176 29.39 -2.97 -2.09
CA LEU A 176 29.02 -1.56 -1.95
C LEU A 176 29.85 -0.86 -0.85
N LYS A 177 30.12 -1.53 0.27
CA LYS A 177 31.00 -1.01 1.35
C LYS A 177 32.42 -0.84 0.84
N ASP A 178 32.92 -1.78 0.04
CA ASP A 178 34.25 -1.72 -0.57
C ASP A 178 34.38 -0.55 -1.54
N ILE A 179 33.38 -0.34 -2.40
CA ILE A 179 33.32 0.82 -3.33
C ILE A 179 33.25 2.12 -2.53
N SER A 180 32.43 2.19 -1.46
CA SER A 180 32.34 3.38 -0.61
C SER A 180 33.67 3.70 0.07
N SER A 181 34.38 2.69 0.58
CA SER A 181 35.69 2.87 1.19
C SER A 181 36.75 3.34 0.18
N GLU A 182 36.67 2.87 -1.07
CA GLU A 182 37.57 3.30 -2.15
C GLU A 182 37.30 4.75 -2.57
N ARG A 183 35.99 5.15 -2.63
CA ARG A 183 35.58 6.54 -2.90
C ARG A 183 36.24 7.52 -1.95
N ASP A 184 36.39 7.16 -0.67
CA ASP A 184 37.00 8.04 0.35
C ASP A 184 38.53 8.16 0.17
N ARG A 185 39.15 7.27 -0.61
CA ARG A 185 40.58 7.25 -0.89
C ARG A 185 40.98 7.93 -2.19
N VAL A 186 40.09 7.98 -3.17
CA VAL A 186 40.36 8.54 -4.49
C VAL A 186 39.94 10.00 -4.58
N ARG A 187 40.72 10.81 -5.29
CA ARG A 187 40.46 12.26 -5.45
C ARG A 187 39.48 12.59 -6.58
N ASP A 188 39.27 11.63 -7.48
CA ASP A 188 38.49 11.81 -8.71
C ASP A 188 37.57 10.59 -8.94
N LEU A 189 36.34 10.87 -9.41
CA LEU A 189 35.37 9.85 -9.79
C LEU A 189 35.84 8.97 -10.98
N SER A 190 36.73 9.47 -11.81
CA SER A 190 37.32 8.70 -12.91
C SER A 190 38.23 7.57 -12.41
N GLU A 191 39.02 7.83 -11.38
CA GLU A 191 39.85 6.83 -10.70
C GLU A 191 38.98 5.75 -10.04
N LEU A 192 37.89 6.18 -9.39
CA LEU A 192 36.95 5.23 -8.79
C LEU A 192 36.33 4.29 -9.83
N LYS A 193 35.91 4.82 -10.98
CA LYS A 193 35.30 4.03 -12.07
C LYS A 193 36.24 2.97 -12.65
N SER A 194 37.54 3.24 -12.63
CA SER A 194 38.56 2.33 -13.12
C SER A 194 39.16 1.41 -12.05
N SER A 195 38.74 1.53 -10.80
CA SER A 195 39.25 0.69 -9.74
C SER A 195 38.74 -0.77 -9.86
N GLU A 196 39.60 -1.74 -9.49
CA GLU A 196 39.22 -3.16 -9.47
C GLU A 196 37.97 -3.44 -8.62
N LYS A 197 37.78 -2.70 -7.51
CA LYS A 197 36.63 -2.84 -6.63
C LYS A 197 35.35 -2.36 -7.29
N ALA A 198 35.39 -1.25 -8.04
CA ALA A 198 34.24 -0.76 -8.78
C ALA A 198 33.87 -1.71 -9.93
N GLU A 199 34.86 -2.33 -10.58
CA GLU A 199 34.65 -3.34 -11.61
C GLU A 199 34.03 -4.62 -11.00
N ALA A 200 34.56 -5.11 -9.91
CA ALA A 200 33.99 -6.26 -9.20
C ALA A 200 32.54 -6.02 -8.74
N GLY A 201 32.25 -4.82 -8.23
CA GLY A 201 30.89 -4.43 -7.85
C GLY A 201 29.92 -4.38 -9.05
N ARG A 202 30.36 -3.82 -10.20
CA ARG A 202 29.55 -3.86 -11.44
C ARG A 202 29.28 -5.28 -11.93
N ASN A 203 30.28 -6.13 -11.91
CA ASN A 203 30.13 -7.54 -12.33
C ASN A 203 29.15 -8.29 -11.43
N LEU A 204 29.23 -8.10 -10.10
CA LEU A 204 28.29 -8.68 -9.16
C LEU A 204 26.86 -8.19 -9.41
N MET A 205 26.65 -6.88 -9.58
CA MET A 205 25.32 -6.32 -9.87
C MET A 205 24.74 -6.83 -11.19
N ASN A 206 25.57 -7.03 -12.22
CA ASN A 206 25.13 -7.61 -13.48
C ASN A 206 24.72 -9.08 -13.33
N THR A 207 25.41 -9.84 -12.47
CA THR A 207 25.06 -11.25 -12.17
C THR A 207 23.75 -11.35 -11.40
N LEU A 208 23.49 -10.44 -10.45
CA LEU A 208 22.26 -10.42 -9.67
C LEU A 208 21.03 -9.92 -10.46
N ALA A 209 21.24 -9.28 -11.61
CA ALA A 209 20.18 -8.77 -12.48
C ALA A 209 19.72 -9.77 -13.57
N GLN A 210 20.38 -10.92 -13.70
CA GLN A 210 20.03 -12.02 -14.61
C GLN A 210 19.13 -13.04 -13.93
#